data_2488ef6572b37792de7233d7af742c51
#
_entry.id   2488ef6572b37792de7233d7af742c51
#
_cell.length_a   1.000
_cell.length_b   1.000
_cell.length_c   1.000
_cell.angle_alpha   90.00
_cell.angle_beta   90.00
_cell.angle_gamma   90.00
#
_symmetry.space_group_name_H-M   'P 1'
#
loop_
_entity.id
_entity.type
_entity.pdbx_description
1 polymer ?
#
loop_
_entity_poly.entity_id
_entity_poly.type
_entity_poly.pdbx_seq_one_letter_code
_entity_poly.pdbx_strand_id
1 'polypeptide(L)'
;MENGDAEYIPGLFQGVFTGVESKRKKSLSLENQHKLMTVKVESEVLRETQLVVCLLFQYAGMSFVDFAHLKERNIKNGILDYNRQKTGTPMRLEILDTAELMRKELMGDKKPASGYLFPFLSGTKTGYEAYLEYNAALSRFNRNLKALKKAAGIASDVTSYTIRHSFAMALKEQNVPIEMISELLGHKSIKTTQIYLRSFSLEKMTEVNSTCFGCVYNYVSKVG
;
A
#
# COMPACT_ATOMS: atom_id res chain seq x y z
N MET A 1 36.83 6.57 38.72
CA MET A 1 35.68 5.69 38.35
C MET A 1 36.19 4.79 37.24
N GLU A 2 36.54 3.56 37.57
CA GLU A 2 37.01 2.55 36.63
C GLU A 2 35.83 2.13 35.75
N ASN A 3 35.96 2.34 34.44
CA ASN A 3 35.07 1.73 33.46
C ASN A 3 35.39 0.23 33.46
N GLY A 4 34.57 -0.59 34.11
CA GLY A 4 34.66 -2.03 34.06
C GLY A 4 34.34 -2.47 32.63
N ASP A 5 35.35 -2.83 31.87
CA ASP A 5 35.18 -3.48 30.56
C ASP A 5 34.41 -4.77 30.79
N ALA A 6 33.26 -4.89 30.13
CA ALA A 6 32.45 -6.09 30.18
C ALA A 6 33.24 -7.24 29.54
N GLU A 7 33.43 -8.33 30.29
CA GLU A 7 34.16 -9.52 29.86
C GLU A 7 33.46 -10.12 28.62
N TYR A 8 34.20 -10.35 27.54
CA TYR A 8 33.69 -10.94 26.31
C TYR A 8 33.30 -12.40 26.57
N ILE A 9 32.02 -12.71 26.56
CA ILE A 9 31.50 -14.08 26.66
C ILE A 9 31.24 -14.62 25.27
N PRO A 10 32.05 -15.58 24.76
CA PRO A 10 31.80 -16.17 23.44
C PRO A 10 30.42 -16.84 23.39
N GLY A 11 29.61 -16.48 22.38
CA GLY A 11 28.30 -17.08 22.19
C GLY A 11 27.17 -16.47 23.03
N LEU A 12 27.38 -15.37 23.78
CA LEU A 12 26.34 -14.71 24.58
C LEU A 12 25.09 -14.37 23.75
N PHE A 13 25.23 -14.10 22.48
CA PHE A 13 24.15 -13.81 21.54
C PHE A 13 23.85 -14.97 20.56
N GLN A 14 24.42 -16.16 20.79
CA GLN A 14 24.09 -17.34 19.99
C GLN A 14 22.66 -17.78 20.30
N GLY A 15 21.77 -17.77 19.30
CA GLY A 15 20.35 -18.07 19.46
C GLY A 15 19.48 -16.89 19.89
N VAL A 16 20.03 -15.70 20.12
CA VAL A 16 19.25 -14.49 20.28
C VAL A 16 18.70 -14.09 18.92
N PHE A 17 17.36 -14.12 18.81
CA PHE A 17 16.66 -13.72 17.58
C PHE A 17 16.84 -12.22 17.37
N THR A 18 17.77 -11.83 16.49
CA THR A 18 18.15 -10.45 16.21
C THR A 18 17.27 -9.76 15.16
N GLY A 19 16.24 -10.40 14.69
CA GLY A 19 15.26 -9.84 13.75
C GLY A 19 14.45 -10.92 13.05
N VAL A 20 13.17 -10.64 12.83
CA VAL A 20 12.34 -11.44 11.92
C VAL A 20 12.86 -11.16 10.51
N GLU A 21 13.40 -12.16 9.81
CA GLU A 21 13.45 -12.08 8.35
C GLU A 21 12.03 -11.76 7.88
N SER A 22 11.80 -10.52 7.50
CA SER A 22 10.47 -10.12 7.04
C SER A 22 10.19 -10.95 5.79
N LYS A 23 9.21 -11.86 5.88
CA LYS A 23 8.73 -12.62 4.69
C LYS A 23 8.64 -11.65 3.53
N ARG A 24 9.29 -11.99 2.42
CA ARG A 24 9.34 -11.14 1.22
C ARG A 24 7.95 -10.60 0.93
N LYS A 25 7.78 -9.29 1.07
CA LYS A 25 6.51 -8.62 0.81
C LYS A 25 6.17 -8.81 -0.66
N LYS A 26 5.04 -9.42 -0.95
CA LYS A 26 4.62 -9.72 -2.33
C LYS A 26 3.85 -8.50 -2.88
N SER A 27 4.31 -7.95 -3.99
CA SER A 27 3.55 -7.01 -4.83
C SER A 27 2.93 -7.75 -6.00
N LEU A 28 1.85 -7.22 -6.53
CA LEU A 28 1.28 -7.65 -7.81
C LEU A 28 2.06 -7.00 -8.95
N SER A 29 2.23 -7.71 -10.08
CA SER A 29 2.63 -7.11 -11.34
C SER A 29 1.58 -6.09 -11.82
N LEU A 30 1.96 -5.16 -12.69
CA LEU A 30 1.02 -4.20 -13.30
C LEU A 30 -0.16 -4.91 -13.98
N GLU A 31 0.12 -6.02 -14.68
CA GLU A 31 -0.92 -6.86 -15.32
C GLU A 31 -1.92 -7.39 -14.29
N ASN A 32 -1.44 -7.94 -13.17
CA ASN A 32 -2.31 -8.48 -12.13
C ASN A 32 -3.06 -7.38 -11.36
N GLN A 33 -2.45 -6.20 -11.20
CA GLN A 33 -3.15 -5.02 -10.68
C GLN A 33 -4.31 -4.63 -11.60
N HIS A 34 -4.05 -4.54 -12.91
CA HIS A 34 -5.05 -4.26 -13.90
C HIS A 34 -6.19 -5.31 -13.86
N LYS A 35 -5.87 -6.60 -13.91
CA LYS A 35 -6.86 -7.67 -13.82
C LYS A 35 -7.74 -7.55 -12.57
N LEU A 36 -7.13 -7.29 -11.41
CA LEU A 36 -7.85 -7.15 -10.15
C LEU A 36 -8.84 -5.98 -10.15
N MET A 37 -8.45 -4.85 -10.76
CA MET A 37 -9.24 -3.63 -10.80
C MET A 37 -10.31 -3.61 -11.88
N THR A 38 -10.18 -4.46 -12.93
CA THR A 38 -11.06 -4.41 -14.12
C THR A 38 -11.86 -5.66 -14.38
N VAL A 39 -11.63 -6.76 -13.63
CA VAL A 39 -12.38 -8.00 -13.79
C VAL A 39 -13.88 -7.75 -13.66
N LYS A 40 -14.66 -8.27 -14.59
CA LYS A 40 -16.13 -8.20 -14.51
C LYS A 40 -16.61 -9.15 -13.41
N VAL A 41 -17.40 -8.63 -12.49
CA VAL A 41 -17.99 -9.38 -11.39
C VAL A 41 -19.49 -9.07 -11.31
N GLU A 42 -20.31 -10.11 -11.11
CA GLU A 42 -21.76 -9.99 -10.97
C GLU A 42 -22.17 -9.78 -9.49
N SER A 43 -21.34 -10.24 -8.57
CA SER A 43 -21.60 -10.13 -7.14
C SER A 43 -21.37 -8.69 -6.66
N GLU A 44 -22.38 -8.07 -6.06
CA GLU A 44 -22.29 -6.75 -5.44
C GLU A 44 -21.16 -6.69 -4.41
N VAL A 45 -21.00 -7.73 -3.58
CA VAL A 45 -19.91 -7.81 -2.58
C VAL A 45 -18.53 -7.79 -3.24
N LEU A 46 -18.35 -8.45 -4.38
CA LEU A 46 -17.09 -8.42 -5.12
C LEU A 46 -16.90 -7.08 -5.81
N ARG A 47 -17.97 -6.46 -6.32
CA ARG A 47 -17.91 -5.11 -6.89
C ARG A 47 -17.52 -4.07 -5.84
N GLU A 48 -18.12 -4.10 -4.68
CA GLU A 48 -17.73 -3.23 -3.55
C GLU A 48 -16.25 -3.44 -3.17
N THR A 49 -15.82 -4.71 -3.09
CA THR A 49 -14.41 -5.04 -2.79
C THR A 49 -13.47 -4.48 -3.86
N GLN A 50 -13.84 -4.56 -5.11
CA GLN A 50 -13.09 -4.02 -6.25
C GLN A 50 -12.99 -2.48 -6.17
N LEU A 51 -14.10 -1.81 -5.87
CA LEU A 51 -14.12 -0.35 -5.67
C LEU A 51 -13.21 0.06 -4.52
N VAL A 52 -13.23 -0.68 -3.41
CA VAL A 52 -12.29 -0.43 -2.29
C VAL A 52 -10.84 -0.59 -2.73
N VAL A 53 -10.51 -1.64 -3.50
CA VAL A 53 -9.15 -1.83 -4.05
C VAL A 53 -8.73 -0.62 -4.89
N CYS A 54 -9.60 -0.17 -5.80
CA CYS A 54 -9.34 0.99 -6.65
C CYS A 54 -9.14 2.27 -5.82
N LEU A 55 -9.99 2.50 -4.82
CA LEU A 55 -9.88 3.66 -3.95
C LEU A 55 -8.62 3.63 -3.09
N LEU A 56 -8.25 2.48 -2.51
CA LEU A 56 -7.00 2.34 -1.76
C LEU A 56 -5.79 2.70 -2.63
N PHE A 57 -5.82 2.32 -3.90
CA PHE A 57 -4.75 2.62 -4.85
C PHE A 57 -4.75 4.11 -5.22
N GLN A 58 -5.89 4.70 -5.58
CA GLN A 58 -6.02 6.12 -5.95
C GLN A 58 -5.73 7.06 -4.77
N TYR A 59 -6.00 6.63 -3.53
CA TYR A 59 -5.63 7.37 -2.32
C TYR A 59 -4.17 7.09 -1.91
N ALA A 60 -3.27 7.08 -2.90
CA ALA A 60 -1.82 6.92 -2.74
C ALA A 60 -1.42 5.62 -1.99
N GLY A 61 -2.05 4.51 -2.34
CA GLY A 61 -1.77 3.24 -1.67
C GLY A 61 -2.14 3.26 -0.19
N MET A 62 -3.24 3.93 0.17
CA MET A 62 -3.72 4.05 1.54
C MET A 62 -3.86 2.68 2.21
N SER A 63 -3.53 2.60 3.49
CA SER A 63 -3.75 1.37 4.26
C SER A 63 -5.23 1.18 4.59
N PHE A 64 -5.70 -0.07 4.69
CA PHE A 64 -7.09 -0.34 5.02
C PHE A 64 -7.49 0.24 6.39
N VAL A 65 -6.56 0.32 7.34
CA VAL A 65 -6.85 0.94 8.65
C VAL A 65 -7.13 2.43 8.51
N ASP A 66 -6.35 3.16 7.70
CA ASP A 66 -6.60 4.58 7.45
C ASP A 66 -7.94 4.75 6.72
N PHE A 67 -8.20 3.95 5.68
CA PHE A 67 -9.42 3.97 4.88
C PHE A 67 -10.69 3.74 5.72
N ALA A 68 -10.68 2.71 6.56
CA ALA A 68 -11.81 2.36 7.40
C ALA A 68 -12.14 3.45 8.46
N HIS A 69 -11.14 4.26 8.85
CA HIS A 69 -11.29 5.33 9.83
C HIS A 69 -11.50 6.72 9.22
N LEU A 70 -11.55 6.84 7.89
CA LEU A 70 -11.87 8.13 7.25
C LEU A 70 -13.24 8.63 7.69
N LYS A 71 -13.33 9.93 7.92
CA LYS A 71 -14.56 10.64 8.27
C LYS A 71 -14.93 11.62 7.16
N GLU A 72 -16.21 11.97 7.05
CA GLU A 72 -16.69 12.97 6.08
C GLU A 72 -15.91 14.28 6.18
N ARG A 73 -15.57 14.71 7.39
CA ARG A 73 -14.77 15.92 7.64
C ARG A 73 -13.36 15.89 7.07
N ASN A 74 -12.85 14.70 6.71
CA ASN A 74 -11.54 14.55 6.06
C ASN A 74 -11.56 14.99 4.59
N ILE A 75 -12.74 15.15 3.99
CA ILE A 75 -12.87 15.64 2.61
C ILE A 75 -13.42 17.06 2.64
N LYS A 76 -12.65 17.99 2.07
CA LYS A 76 -13.04 19.39 1.89
C LYS A 76 -12.58 19.90 0.54
N ASN A 77 -13.50 20.44 -0.25
CA ASN A 77 -13.18 21.03 -1.56
C ASN A 77 -12.36 20.09 -2.48
N GLY A 78 -12.72 18.80 -2.53
CA GLY A 78 -12.00 17.83 -3.36
C GLY A 78 -10.64 17.38 -2.80
N ILE A 79 -10.29 17.83 -1.60
CA ILE A 79 -9.03 17.45 -0.94
C ILE A 79 -9.33 16.50 0.22
N LEU A 80 -8.63 15.36 0.23
CA LEU A 80 -8.59 14.43 1.34
C LEU A 80 -7.44 14.80 2.28
N ASP A 81 -7.78 15.17 3.52
CA ASP A 81 -6.85 15.57 4.57
C ASP A 81 -7.08 14.71 5.81
N TYR A 82 -6.07 13.92 6.20
CA TYR A 82 -6.17 13.00 7.32
C TYR A 82 -4.82 12.73 7.96
N ASN A 83 -4.83 12.26 9.21
CA ASN A 83 -3.62 11.74 9.85
C ASN A 83 -3.63 10.20 9.82
N ARG A 84 -2.49 9.61 9.45
CA ARG A 84 -2.34 8.16 9.44
C ARG A 84 -2.55 7.58 10.83
N GLN A 85 -3.38 6.54 10.94
CA GLN A 85 -3.71 5.88 12.20
C GLN A 85 -2.47 5.31 12.92
N LYS A 86 -1.53 4.73 12.17
CA LYS A 86 -0.35 4.08 12.74
C LYS A 86 0.73 5.07 13.18
N THR A 87 0.92 6.17 12.48
CA THR A 87 2.12 7.02 12.63
C THR A 87 1.80 8.48 12.99
N GLY A 88 0.53 8.87 12.91
CA GLY A 88 0.11 10.27 13.05
C GLY A 88 0.60 11.19 11.93
N THR A 89 1.22 10.66 10.88
CA THR A 89 1.73 11.47 9.76
C THR A 89 0.57 12.14 9.05
N PRO A 90 0.59 13.47 8.86
CA PRO A 90 -0.43 14.16 8.07
C PRO A 90 -0.30 13.78 6.60
N MET A 91 -1.45 13.54 5.97
CA MET A 91 -1.58 13.20 4.56
C MET A 91 -2.58 14.13 3.92
N ARG A 92 -2.22 14.65 2.75
CA ARG A 92 -3.07 15.53 1.98
C ARG A 92 -3.01 15.16 0.51
N LEU A 93 -4.16 14.84 -0.07
CA LEU A 93 -4.28 14.35 -1.44
C LEU A 93 -5.46 15.02 -2.13
N GLU A 94 -5.30 15.36 -3.39
CA GLU A 94 -6.42 15.72 -4.25
C GLU A 94 -7.21 14.48 -4.64
N ILE A 95 -8.53 14.54 -4.55
CA ILE A 95 -9.40 13.44 -4.97
C ILE A 95 -9.70 13.62 -6.44
N LEU A 96 -9.26 12.66 -7.25
CA LEU A 96 -9.54 12.64 -8.67
C LEU A 96 -11.05 12.38 -8.93
N ASP A 97 -11.59 12.90 -10.00
CA ASP A 97 -12.99 12.69 -10.39
C ASP A 97 -13.36 11.20 -10.48
N THR A 98 -12.44 10.37 -10.97
CA THR A 98 -12.61 8.93 -11.01
C THR A 98 -12.73 8.30 -9.64
N ALA A 99 -11.98 8.78 -8.65
CA ALA A 99 -12.08 8.31 -7.27
C ALA A 99 -13.41 8.75 -6.63
N GLU A 100 -13.87 9.95 -6.94
CA GLU A 100 -15.15 10.46 -6.44
C GLU A 100 -16.34 9.67 -7.02
N LEU A 101 -16.29 9.32 -8.31
CA LEU A 101 -17.28 8.44 -8.93
C LEU A 101 -17.31 7.06 -8.29
N MET A 102 -16.15 6.45 -8.07
CA MET A 102 -16.03 5.15 -7.40
C MET A 102 -16.50 5.21 -5.95
N ARG A 103 -16.22 6.30 -5.25
CA ARG A 103 -16.70 6.54 -3.89
C ARG A 103 -18.22 6.61 -3.85
N LYS A 104 -18.83 7.36 -4.76
CA LYS A 104 -20.30 7.46 -4.88
C LYS A 104 -20.93 6.11 -5.18
N GLU A 105 -20.34 5.33 -6.11
CA GLU A 105 -20.81 3.98 -6.44
C GLU A 105 -20.71 3.05 -5.22
N LEU A 106 -19.57 3.05 -4.51
CA LEU A 106 -19.37 2.24 -3.31
C LEU A 106 -20.38 2.57 -2.20
N MET A 107 -20.69 3.85 -2.05
CA MET A 107 -21.63 4.31 -1.03
C MET A 107 -23.08 4.03 -1.40
N GLY A 108 -23.49 4.25 -2.65
CA GLY A 108 -24.89 4.16 -3.05
C GLY A 108 -25.77 4.91 -2.05
N ASP A 109 -26.80 4.24 -1.53
CA ASP A 109 -27.70 4.78 -0.51
C ASP A 109 -27.23 4.51 0.95
N LYS A 110 -26.04 3.93 1.12
CA LYS A 110 -25.51 3.61 2.45
C LYS A 110 -25.20 4.90 3.22
N LYS A 111 -25.66 4.95 4.47
CA LYS A 111 -25.37 6.04 5.40
C LYS A 111 -24.45 5.52 6.48
N PRO A 112 -23.16 5.86 6.46
CA PRO A 112 -22.23 5.46 7.51
C PRO A 112 -22.63 6.04 8.86
N ALA A 113 -22.40 5.29 9.91
CA ALA A 113 -22.65 5.75 11.26
C ALA A 113 -21.56 6.72 11.74
N SER A 114 -21.89 7.60 12.67
CA SER A 114 -20.94 8.42 13.43
C SER A 114 -19.99 9.28 12.59
N GLY A 115 -20.44 9.75 11.42
CA GLY A 115 -19.66 10.63 10.53
C GLY A 115 -18.45 9.96 9.87
N TYR A 116 -18.38 8.62 9.85
CA TYR A 116 -17.44 7.90 9.00
C TYR A 116 -17.75 8.10 7.52
N LEU A 117 -16.72 8.05 6.68
CA LEU A 117 -16.88 8.17 5.23
C LEU A 117 -17.38 6.86 4.61
N PHE A 118 -17.06 5.72 5.22
CA PHE A 118 -17.41 4.38 4.73
C PHE A 118 -18.00 3.51 5.84
N PRO A 119 -18.91 2.55 5.52
CA PRO A 119 -19.64 1.76 6.50
C PRO A 119 -18.86 0.53 7.00
N PHE A 120 -17.61 0.70 7.37
CA PHE A 120 -16.77 -0.39 7.91
C PHE A 120 -16.84 -0.49 9.42
N LEU A 121 -17.02 0.64 10.10
CA LEU A 121 -17.02 0.78 11.55
C LEU A 121 -18.29 1.48 12.02
N SER A 122 -18.82 1.04 13.17
CA SER A 122 -20.02 1.63 13.77
C SER A 122 -19.79 3.01 14.42
N GLY A 123 -18.53 3.24 14.87
CA GLY A 123 -18.17 4.45 15.61
C GLY A 123 -18.74 4.53 17.02
N THR A 124 -19.41 3.49 17.49
CA THR A 124 -19.98 3.41 18.84
C THR A 124 -19.08 2.68 19.83
N LYS A 125 -18.11 1.93 19.33
CA LYS A 125 -17.20 1.11 20.12
C LYS A 125 -15.92 1.85 20.45
N THR A 126 -15.34 1.55 21.61
CA THR A 126 -14.09 2.14 22.11
C THR A 126 -13.12 1.07 22.59
N GLY A 127 -11.84 1.42 22.73
CA GLY A 127 -10.82 0.53 23.29
C GLY A 127 -10.74 -0.81 22.54
N TYR A 128 -10.76 -1.90 23.32
CA TYR A 128 -10.62 -3.26 22.76
C TYR A 128 -11.77 -3.68 21.84
N GLU A 129 -12.99 -3.23 22.11
CA GLU A 129 -14.12 -3.54 21.24
C GLU A 129 -14.00 -2.87 19.86
N ALA A 130 -13.53 -1.63 19.80
CA ALA A 130 -13.24 -0.96 18.52
C ALA A 130 -12.12 -1.68 17.74
N TYR A 131 -11.10 -2.18 18.44
CA TYR A 131 -10.06 -3.01 17.85
C TYR A 131 -10.61 -4.31 17.25
N LEU A 132 -11.49 -5.00 17.96
CA LEU A 132 -12.14 -6.23 17.47
C LEU A 132 -13.02 -5.94 16.25
N GLU A 133 -13.79 -4.85 16.27
CA GLU A 133 -14.62 -4.44 15.15
C GLU A 133 -13.78 -4.18 13.89
N TYR A 134 -12.69 -3.43 14.02
CA TYR A 134 -11.75 -3.18 12.93
C TYR A 134 -11.15 -4.49 12.38
N ASN A 135 -10.70 -5.40 13.24
CA ASN A 135 -10.16 -6.68 12.81
C ASN A 135 -11.18 -7.55 12.08
N ALA A 136 -12.44 -7.52 12.51
CA ALA A 136 -13.52 -8.20 11.80
C ALA A 136 -13.75 -7.59 10.40
N ALA A 137 -13.74 -6.26 10.28
CA ALA A 137 -13.85 -5.55 9.02
C ALA A 137 -12.66 -5.89 8.07
N LEU A 138 -11.43 -5.85 8.58
CA LEU A 138 -10.23 -6.21 7.84
C LEU A 138 -10.26 -7.67 7.37
N SER A 139 -10.66 -8.59 8.24
CA SER A 139 -10.77 -10.03 7.92
C SER A 139 -11.83 -10.27 6.84
N ARG A 140 -12.97 -9.60 6.92
CA ARG A 140 -14.02 -9.64 5.91
C ARG A 140 -13.51 -9.11 4.57
N PHE A 141 -12.87 -7.95 4.55
CA PHE A 141 -12.28 -7.39 3.34
C PHE A 141 -11.26 -8.33 2.71
N ASN A 142 -10.30 -8.85 3.48
CA ASN A 142 -9.29 -9.77 2.96
C ASN A 142 -9.89 -11.09 2.45
N ARG A 143 -10.98 -11.60 3.06
CA ARG A 143 -11.70 -12.77 2.56
C ARG A 143 -12.35 -12.49 1.21
N ASN A 144 -13.04 -11.35 1.06
CA ASN A 144 -13.67 -10.94 -0.19
C ASN A 144 -12.61 -10.67 -1.27
N LEU A 145 -11.47 -10.10 -0.89
CA LEU A 145 -10.32 -9.86 -1.77
C LEU A 145 -9.74 -11.17 -2.31
N LYS A 146 -9.73 -12.25 -1.50
CA LYS A 146 -9.37 -13.61 -1.99
C LYS A 146 -10.35 -14.14 -3.02
N ALA A 147 -11.64 -13.86 -2.89
CA ALA A 147 -12.63 -14.23 -3.89
C ALA A 147 -12.49 -13.41 -5.16
N LEU A 148 -12.27 -12.11 -5.04
CA LEU A 148 -12.03 -11.20 -6.18
C LEU A 148 -10.78 -11.61 -6.96
N LYS A 149 -9.66 -11.93 -6.29
CA LYS A 149 -8.44 -12.40 -6.95
C LYS A 149 -8.68 -13.68 -7.74
N LYS A 150 -9.51 -14.61 -7.20
CA LYS A 150 -9.87 -15.86 -7.89
C LYS A 150 -10.66 -15.56 -9.16
N ALA A 151 -11.63 -14.64 -9.10
CA ALA A 151 -12.39 -14.19 -10.27
C ALA A 151 -11.48 -13.56 -11.32
N ALA A 152 -10.44 -12.80 -10.89
CA ALA A 152 -9.45 -12.20 -11.76
C ALA A 152 -8.38 -13.17 -12.30
N GLY A 153 -8.41 -14.46 -11.94
CA GLY A 153 -7.41 -15.45 -12.37
C GLY A 153 -6.01 -15.24 -11.80
N ILE A 154 -5.89 -14.57 -10.64
CA ILE A 154 -4.60 -14.24 -10.02
C ILE A 154 -4.17 -15.36 -9.06
N ALA A 155 -3.04 -16.00 -9.32
CA ALA A 155 -2.50 -17.08 -8.49
C ALA A 155 -1.87 -16.57 -7.18
N SER A 156 -1.16 -15.43 -7.22
CA SER A 156 -0.44 -14.88 -6.06
C SER A 156 -1.38 -14.46 -4.93
N ASP A 157 -0.88 -14.53 -3.69
CA ASP A 157 -1.65 -14.08 -2.53
C ASP A 157 -1.86 -12.57 -2.54
N VAL A 158 -3.11 -12.15 -2.30
CA VAL A 158 -3.51 -10.74 -2.25
C VAL A 158 -4.16 -10.44 -0.91
N THR A 159 -3.69 -9.38 -0.27
CA THR A 159 -4.23 -8.83 0.97
C THR A 159 -4.34 -7.31 0.83
N SER A 160 -5.02 -6.65 1.76
CA SER A 160 -5.05 -5.17 1.82
C SER A 160 -3.65 -4.54 1.82
N TYR A 161 -2.69 -5.22 2.45
CA TYR A 161 -1.30 -4.77 2.48
C TYR A 161 -0.59 -4.94 1.12
N THR A 162 -0.94 -5.98 0.36
CA THR A 162 -0.43 -6.21 -1.00
C THR A 162 -0.78 -5.04 -1.91
N ILE A 163 -1.99 -4.45 -1.78
CA ILE A 163 -2.42 -3.31 -2.60
C ILE A 163 -1.47 -2.13 -2.42
N ARG A 164 -1.21 -1.75 -1.17
CA ARG A 164 -0.28 -0.65 -0.84
C ARG A 164 1.14 -0.92 -1.35
N HIS A 165 1.60 -2.16 -1.21
CA HIS A 165 2.92 -2.55 -1.71
C HIS A 165 2.99 -2.50 -3.23
N SER A 166 1.93 -2.91 -3.91
CA SER A 166 1.82 -2.84 -5.37
C SER A 166 1.81 -1.40 -5.88
N PHE A 167 1.14 -0.48 -5.18
CA PHE A 167 1.20 0.95 -5.47
C PHE A 167 2.65 1.48 -5.41
N ALA A 168 3.36 1.19 -4.32
CA ALA A 168 4.75 1.62 -4.16
C ALA A 168 5.68 1.07 -5.26
N MET A 169 5.47 -0.20 -5.65
CA MET A 169 6.25 -0.84 -6.71
C MET A 169 5.91 -0.26 -8.09
N ALA A 170 4.64 0.04 -8.36
CA ALA A 170 4.23 0.69 -9.61
C ALA A 170 4.89 2.06 -9.78
N LEU A 171 4.96 2.87 -8.71
CA LEU A 171 5.66 4.15 -8.74
C LEU A 171 7.16 3.99 -8.99
N LYS A 172 7.77 2.99 -8.35
CA LYS A 172 9.19 2.68 -8.57
C LYS A 172 9.48 2.28 -10.02
N GLU A 173 8.63 1.45 -10.62
CA GLU A 173 8.76 1.03 -12.02
C GLU A 173 8.62 2.21 -12.99
N GLN A 174 7.90 3.26 -12.59
CA GLN A 174 7.79 4.53 -13.32
C GLN A 174 8.94 5.51 -13.01
N ASN A 175 9.98 5.06 -12.29
CA ASN A 175 11.14 5.86 -11.90
C ASN A 175 10.79 7.09 -11.03
N VAL A 176 9.70 7.03 -10.26
CA VAL A 176 9.38 8.09 -9.29
C VAL A 176 10.45 8.09 -8.19
N PRO A 177 11.00 9.26 -7.81
CA PRO A 177 12.00 9.38 -6.75
C PRO A 177 11.53 8.75 -5.44
N ILE A 178 12.44 8.09 -4.72
CA ILE A 178 12.09 7.36 -3.49
C ILE A 178 11.56 8.29 -2.39
N GLU A 179 12.02 9.53 -2.38
CA GLU A 179 11.56 10.59 -1.48
C GLU A 179 10.07 10.86 -1.70
N MET A 180 9.65 11.01 -2.95
CA MET A 180 8.25 11.22 -3.31
C MET A 180 7.41 9.98 -3.01
N ILE A 181 7.91 8.76 -3.27
CA ILE A 181 7.23 7.52 -2.87
C ILE A 181 7.06 7.48 -1.35
N SER A 182 8.09 7.88 -0.60
CA SER A 182 8.07 7.94 0.87
C SER A 182 7.00 8.90 1.39
N GLU A 183 6.89 10.06 0.78
CA GLU A 183 5.91 11.11 1.10
C GLU A 183 4.49 10.63 0.77
N LEU A 184 4.24 10.13 -0.45
CA LEU A 184 2.94 9.58 -0.86
C LEU A 184 2.48 8.43 0.05
N LEU A 185 3.40 7.63 0.55
CA LEU A 185 3.09 6.57 1.51
C LEU A 185 2.99 7.08 2.97
N GLY A 186 3.34 8.32 3.25
CA GLY A 186 3.36 8.88 4.61
C GLY A 186 4.33 8.13 5.54
N HIS A 187 5.50 7.75 5.05
CA HIS A 187 6.54 7.15 5.86
C HIS A 187 7.34 8.25 6.57
N LYS A 188 7.62 8.08 7.87
CA LYS A 188 8.45 9.02 8.65
C LYS A 188 9.94 8.96 8.28
N SER A 189 10.37 7.92 7.57
CA SER A 189 11.76 7.70 7.19
C SER A 189 11.84 7.02 5.82
N ILE A 190 12.71 7.53 4.97
CA ILE A 190 13.03 6.95 3.65
C ILE A 190 13.55 5.51 3.79
N LYS A 191 14.26 5.18 4.89
CA LYS A 191 14.69 3.79 5.19
C LYS A 191 13.50 2.81 5.18
N THR A 192 12.34 3.23 5.69
CA THR A 192 11.12 2.41 5.64
C THR A 192 10.71 2.12 4.20
N THR A 193 10.81 3.10 3.32
CA THR A 193 10.50 2.96 1.90
C THR A 193 11.53 2.07 1.19
N GLN A 194 12.80 2.21 1.50
CA GLN A 194 13.88 1.37 0.95
C GLN A 194 13.66 -0.12 1.28
N ILE A 195 13.31 -0.43 2.53
CA ILE A 195 12.97 -1.81 2.95
C ILE A 195 11.72 -2.32 2.20
N TYR A 196 10.82 -1.41 1.86
CA TYR A 196 9.57 -1.70 1.16
C TYR A 196 9.79 -2.02 -0.31
N LEU A 197 10.71 -1.29 -0.95
CA LEU A 197 10.98 -1.41 -2.37
C LEU A 197 12.02 -2.51 -2.61
N ARG A 198 11.64 -3.53 -3.39
CA ARG A 198 12.56 -4.58 -3.82
C ARG A 198 13.64 -4.04 -4.74
N SER A 199 14.68 -4.85 -4.95
CA SER A 199 15.60 -4.67 -6.07
C SER A 199 14.81 -4.64 -7.39
N PHE A 200 15.32 -3.95 -8.37
CA PHE A 200 14.80 -4.02 -9.74
C PHE A 200 14.88 -5.46 -10.28
N SER A 201 13.99 -5.82 -11.21
CA SER A 201 14.09 -7.10 -11.90
C SER A 201 15.36 -7.15 -12.76
N LEU A 202 15.81 -8.37 -13.07
CA LEU A 202 16.98 -8.57 -13.92
C LEU A 202 16.76 -7.92 -15.30
N GLU A 203 15.55 -8.05 -15.83
CA GLU A 203 15.16 -7.46 -17.12
C GLU A 203 15.31 -5.94 -17.09
N LYS A 204 14.83 -5.28 -16.02
CA LYS A 204 14.96 -3.82 -15.88
C LYS A 204 16.41 -3.38 -15.72
N MET A 205 17.19 -4.12 -14.96
CA MET A 205 18.63 -3.84 -14.83
C MET A 205 19.36 -4.00 -16.17
N THR A 206 19.01 -5.03 -16.93
CA THR A 206 19.57 -5.27 -18.27
C THR A 206 19.17 -4.16 -19.25
N GLU A 207 17.90 -3.74 -19.25
CA GLU A 207 17.39 -2.63 -20.06
C GLU A 207 18.18 -1.34 -19.79
N VAL A 208 18.30 -0.97 -18.52
CA VAL A 208 19.02 0.25 -18.12
C VAL A 208 20.51 0.17 -18.51
N ASN A 209 21.15 -0.98 -18.28
CA ASN A 209 22.53 -1.18 -18.62
C ASN A 209 22.78 -1.12 -20.13
N SER A 210 21.93 -1.75 -20.93
CA SER A 210 22.04 -1.73 -22.41
C SER A 210 21.77 -0.33 -22.96
N THR A 211 20.82 0.42 -22.38
CA THR A 211 20.58 1.82 -22.77
C THR A 211 21.80 2.70 -22.47
N CYS A 212 22.39 2.56 -21.30
CA CYS A 212 23.61 3.27 -20.91
C CYS A 212 24.78 2.93 -21.84
N PHE A 213 25.01 1.65 -22.12
CA PHE A 213 26.03 1.20 -23.05
C PHE A 213 25.80 1.77 -24.46
N GLY A 214 24.55 1.73 -24.96
CA GLY A 214 24.19 2.28 -26.27
C GLY A 214 24.45 3.78 -26.38
N CYS A 215 24.18 4.55 -25.32
CA CYS A 215 24.49 5.98 -25.28
C CYS A 215 26.00 6.24 -25.40
N VAL A 216 26.82 5.51 -24.65
CA VAL A 216 28.29 5.66 -24.68
C VAL A 216 28.86 5.18 -26.01
N TYR A 217 28.43 4.03 -26.50
CA TYR A 217 28.90 3.46 -27.77
C TYR A 217 28.59 4.36 -28.95
N ASN A 218 27.37 4.87 -29.03
CA ASN A 218 26.95 5.79 -30.10
C ASN A 218 27.66 7.16 -30.04
N TYR A 219 28.08 7.60 -28.82
CA TYR A 219 28.87 8.81 -28.68
C TYR A 219 30.28 8.62 -29.28
N VAL A 220 30.92 7.51 -28.96
CA VAL A 220 32.27 7.19 -29.49
C VAL A 220 32.27 7.05 -31.01
N SER A 221 31.24 6.43 -31.59
CA SER A 221 31.11 6.26 -33.04
C SER A 221 30.78 7.56 -33.84
N LYS A 222 30.38 8.65 -33.14
CA LYS A 222 30.14 9.97 -33.75
C LYS A 222 31.34 10.92 -33.68
N VAL A 223 32.33 10.62 -32.86
CA VAL A 223 33.49 11.48 -32.59
C VAL A 223 34.76 10.89 -33.25
N GLY A 224 34.74 9.66 -33.73
CA GLY A 224 35.78 9.00 -34.56
C GLY A 224 35.42 8.96 -36.02
#